data_c7d3b50b54b46d329b60ebe7087a7385
#
_entry.id   c7d3b50b54b46d329b60ebe7087a7385
#
_cell.length_a   1.000
_cell.length_b   1.000
_cell.length_c   1.000
_cell.angle_alpha   90.00
_cell.angle_beta   90.00
_cell.angle_gamma   90.00
#
_symmetry.space_group_name_H-M   'P 1'
#
loop_
_entity.id
_entity.type
_entity.pdbx_description
1 polymer ?
#
loop_
_entity_poly.entity_id
_entity_poly.type
_entity_poly.pdbx_seq_one_letter_code
_entity_poly.pdbx_strand_id
1 'polypeptide(L)'
;MAEYFRDDEHRDVLLLIDNIFRFIQAGMEVSGLMGQMPSRLGYQPTMGTELSGVEERIANTDTGAITSIQAVYVPADDLTDPAAVQTFSHLSTSIVLSRKRASEGLFPAIDLLQSSSKMATPGIVGDRHYLLAQEIRRTLAQYEDLKDIIAMLGLEQLAPEDRKVVARARRLERFLTQPFFATEQFSGIKGKLVSLKDSLDGCERILRDEFKDYPESALYMIGAIDEAKEKAKAGKPAAKPDSKTEAKGDPQPTADSKARSEPQPKPEPKPKPEVEHAAAGAHES
;
A
#
# COMPACT_ATOMS: atom_id res chain seq x y z
N MET A 1 4.21 -31.42 -10.80
CA MET A 1 4.19 -30.80 -12.14
C MET A 1 5.34 -29.81 -12.32
N ALA A 2 5.50 -28.76 -11.49
CA ALA A 2 6.61 -27.82 -11.66
C ALA A 2 7.98 -28.49 -11.62
N GLU A 3 8.20 -29.40 -10.68
CA GLU A 3 9.42 -30.19 -10.58
C GLU A 3 9.66 -31.07 -11.82
N TYR A 4 8.63 -31.65 -12.40
CA TYR A 4 8.75 -32.42 -13.64
C TYR A 4 9.34 -31.57 -14.78
N PHE A 5 8.82 -30.36 -14.97
CA PHE A 5 9.37 -29.46 -15.99
C PHE A 5 10.80 -29.03 -15.69
N ARG A 6 11.12 -28.82 -14.40
CA ARG A 6 12.48 -28.44 -13.98
C ARG A 6 13.46 -29.61 -14.15
N ASP A 7 13.10 -30.80 -13.63
CA ASP A 7 14.05 -31.90 -13.44
C ASP A 7 14.11 -32.84 -14.66
N ASP A 8 12.95 -33.14 -15.28
CA ASP A 8 12.89 -34.07 -16.42
C ASP A 8 13.00 -33.33 -17.78
N GLU A 9 12.38 -32.15 -17.89
CA GLU A 9 12.42 -31.38 -19.13
C GLU A 9 13.52 -30.29 -19.14
N HIS A 10 14.24 -30.08 -18.03
CA HIS A 10 15.32 -29.09 -17.88
C HIS A 10 14.90 -27.68 -18.24
N ARG A 11 13.75 -27.22 -17.74
CA ARG A 11 13.19 -25.92 -18.01
C ARG A 11 13.12 -25.06 -16.74
N ASP A 12 13.29 -23.76 -16.91
CA ASP A 12 12.93 -22.79 -15.87
C ASP A 12 11.41 -22.66 -15.79
N VAL A 13 10.87 -22.67 -14.58
CA VAL A 13 9.42 -22.70 -14.31
C VAL A 13 9.02 -21.48 -13.50
N LEU A 14 7.98 -20.79 -13.96
CA LEU A 14 7.26 -19.80 -13.15
C LEU A 14 6.03 -20.45 -12.52
N LEU A 15 6.02 -20.55 -11.19
CA LEU A 15 4.92 -21.13 -10.41
C LEU A 15 4.10 -20.01 -9.77
N LEU A 16 2.82 -19.93 -10.10
CA LEU A 16 1.88 -18.97 -9.51
C LEU A 16 0.95 -19.70 -8.55
N ILE A 17 0.90 -19.25 -7.28
CA ILE A 17 0.03 -19.82 -6.24
C ILE A 17 -0.93 -18.74 -5.74
N ASP A 18 -2.22 -18.90 -6.01
CA ASP A 18 -3.28 -18.03 -5.51
C ASP A 18 -4.34 -18.86 -4.78
N ASN A 19 -4.29 -18.91 -3.46
CA ASN A 19 -3.22 -18.43 -2.58
C ASN A 19 -2.79 -19.57 -1.63
N ILE A 20 -1.57 -19.49 -1.11
CA ILE A 20 -0.99 -20.51 -0.23
C ILE A 20 -1.80 -20.70 1.08
N PHE A 21 -2.50 -19.68 1.56
CA PHE A 21 -3.32 -19.75 2.76
C PHE A 21 -4.44 -20.82 2.64
N ARG A 22 -4.93 -21.12 1.43
CA ARG A 22 -5.91 -22.19 1.20
C ARG A 22 -5.34 -23.58 1.49
N PHE A 23 -4.04 -23.78 1.23
CA PHE A 23 -3.36 -25.00 1.63
C PHE A 23 -3.34 -25.17 3.15
N ILE A 24 -3.05 -24.08 3.89
CA ILE A 24 -3.06 -24.08 5.35
C ILE A 24 -4.47 -24.38 5.89
N GLN A 25 -5.51 -23.76 5.31
CA GLN A 25 -6.90 -24.03 5.69
C GLN A 25 -7.31 -25.49 5.48
N ALA A 26 -6.93 -26.07 4.36
CA ALA A 26 -7.19 -27.49 4.09
C ALA A 26 -6.51 -28.39 5.14
N GLY A 27 -5.28 -28.08 5.52
CA GLY A 27 -4.57 -28.76 6.61
C GLY A 27 -5.30 -28.66 7.96
N MET A 28 -5.85 -27.48 8.29
CA MET A 28 -6.68 -27.25 9.47
C MET A 28 -7.92 -28.17 9.48
N GLU A 29 -8.64 -28.22 8.36
CA GLU A 29 -9.85 -29.05 8.22
C GLU A 29 -9.53 -30.53 8.39
N VAL A 30 -8.47 -31.03 7.73
CA VAL A 30 -8.03 -32.43 7.85
C VAL A 30 -7.61 -32.76 9.28
N SER A 31 -6.85 -31.89 9.94
CA SER A 31 -6.43 -32.03 11.33
C SER A 31 -7.63 -32.14 12.28
N GLY A 32 -8.66 -31.30 12.05
CA GLY A 32 -9.92 -31.33 12.78
C GLY A 32 -10.68 -32.65 12.58
N LEU A 33 -10.77 -33.14 11.33
CA LEU A 33 -11.40 -34.47 11.03
C LEU A 33 -10.66 -35.62 11.68
N MET A 34 -9.34 -35.54 11.84
CA MET A 34 -8.51 -36.52 12.52
C MET A 34 -8.56 -36.42 14.06
N GLY A 35 -9.29 -35.43 14.60
CA GLY A 35 -9.40 -35.22 16.05
C GLY A 35 -8.10 -34.75 16.70
N GLN A 36 -7.19 -34.14 15.96
CA GLN A 36 -5.95 -33.62 16.52
C GLN A 36 -6.22 -32.36 17.34
N MET A 37 -5.51 -32.23 18.47
CA MET A 37 -5.62 -31.04 19.31
C MET A 37 -5.07 -29.80 18.55
N PRO A 38 -5.88 -28.76 18.35
CA PRO A 38 -5.43 -27.56 17.61
C PRO A 38 -4.35 -26.79 18.38
N SER A 39 -3.47 -26.16 17.64
CA SER A 39 -2.49 -25.21 18.16
C SER A 39 -3.10 -23.80 18.30
N ARG A 40 -2.26 -22.79 18.48
CA ARG A 40 -2.68 -21.38 18.60
C ARG A 40 -3.58 -20.96 17.42
N LEU A 41 -4.66 -20.25 17.71
CA LEU A 41 -5.68 -19.76 16.77
C LEU A 41 -6.40 -20.85 15.95
N GLY A 42 -6.37 -22.10 16.42
CA GLY A 42 -7.06 -23.21 15.77
C GLY A 42 -6.29 -23.89 14.65
N TYR A 43 -5.05 -23.49 14.39
CA TYR A 43 -4.22 -24.12 13.35
C TYR A 43 -3.78 -25.53 13.74
N GLN A 44 -3.54 -26.38 12.75
CA GLN A 44 -2.99 -27.71 12.95
C GLN A 44 -1.59 -27.66 13.57
N PRO A 45 -1.25 -28.60 14.47
CA PRO A 45 0.07 -28.66 15.12
C PRO A 45 1.22 -28.92 14.12
N THR A 46 0.90 -29.53 12.98
CA THR A 46 1.81 -29.91 11.91
C THR A 46 1.99 -28.83 10.82
N MET A 47 1.33 -27.67 10.95
CA MET A 47 1.29 -26.62 9.92
C MET A 47 2.67 -26.25 9.39
N GLY A 48 3.65 -26.03 10.27
CA GLY A 48 5.00 -25.66 9.87
C GLY A 48 5.68 -26.72 9.02
N THR A 49 5.55 -28.01 9.41
CA THR A 49 6.12 -29.14 8.68
C THR A 49 5.45 -29.35 7.32
N GLU A 50 4.13 -29.22 7.26
CA GLU A 50 3.36 -29.37 6.03
C GLU A 50 3.71 -28.27 5.03
N LEU A 51 3.77 -27.02 5.51
CA LEU A 51 4.14 -25.87 4.69
C LEU A 51 5.59 -25.96 4.17
N SER A 52 6.53 -26.31 5.06
CA SER A 52 7.94 -26.53 4.66
C SER A 52 8.05 -27.60 3.59
N GLY A 53 7.28 -28.71 3.71
CA GLY A 53 7.29 -29.79 2.73
C GLY A 53 6.85 -29.36 1.31
N VAL A 54 6.07 -28.28 1.20
CA VAL A 54 5.69 -27.68 -0.09
C VAL A 54 6.71 -26.63 -0.54
N GLU A 55 7.09 -25.73 0.36
CA GLU A 55 7.95 -24.58 0.03
C GLU A 55 9.40 -24.99 -0.30
N GLU A 56 9.96 -25.97 0.38
CA GLU A 56 11.32 -26.46 0.11
C GLU A 56 11.49 -27.11 -1.28
N ARG A 57 10.39 -27.52 -1.91
CA ARG A 57 10.37 -28.04 -3.29
C ARG A 57 10.53 -26.93 -4.32
N ILE A 58 10.28 -25.69 -3.92
CA ILE A 58 10.46 -24.49 -4.75
C ILE A 58 11.92 -24.07 -4.66
N ALA A 59 12.75 -24.73 -5.43
CA ALA A 59 14.19 -24.55 -5.38
C ALA A 59 14.81 -24.61 -6.77
N ASN A 60 16.01 -24.08 -6.90
CA ASN A 60 16.85 -24.25 -8.06
C ASN A 60 17.66 -25.55 -7.91
N THR A 61 17.83 -26.25 -9.02
CA THR A 61 18.65 -27.46 -9.13
C THR A 61 19.68 -27.28 -10.26
N ASP A 62 20.52 -28.26 -10.47
CA ASP A 62 21.47 -28.25 -11.60
C ASP A 62 20.75 -28.32 -12.96
N THR A 63 19.49 -28.75 -12.99
CA THR A 63 18.69 -28.95 -14.20
C THR A 63 17.83 -27.74 -14.58
N GLY A 64 17.50 -26.88 -13.64
CA GLY A 64 16.65 -25.72 -13.87
C GLY A 64 16.22 -25.00 -12.58
N ALA A 65 15.43 -23.96 -12.72
CA ALA A 65 14.95 -23.14 -11.63
C ALA A 65 13.42 -23.14 -11.49
N ILE A 66 12.90 -23.04 -10.26
CA ILE A 66 11.51 -22.71 -10.00
C ILE A 66 11.44 -21.34 -9.33
N THR A 67 10.89 -20.36 -10.02
CA THR A 67 10.54 -19.06 -9.43
C THR A 67 9.06 -19.07 -9.07
N SER A 68 8.73 -18.79 -7.80
CA SER A 68 7.33 -18.73 -7.39
C SER A 68 6.87 -17.31 -7.04
N ILE A 69 5.64 -17.00 -7.42
CA ILE A 69 4.91 -15.81 -6.98
C ILE A 69 3.66 -16.32 -6.25
N GLN A 70 3.59 -16.02 -4.96
CA GLN A 70 2.54 -16.52 -4.09
C GLN A 70 1.70 -15.38 -3.56
N ALA A 71 0.39 -15.45 -3.74
CA ALA A 71 -0.53 -14.61 -2.99
C ALA A 71 -0.69 -15.17 -1.58
N VAL A 72 -0.52 -14.30 -0.58
CA VAL A 72 -0.67 -14.66 0.84
C VAL A 72 -1.83 -13.86 1.41
N TYR A 73 -2.87 -14.56 1.87
CA TYR A 73 -3.93 -13.91 2.63
C TYR A 73 -3.51 -13.80 4.09
N VAL A 74 -3.61 -12.59 4.64
CA VAL A 74 -3.29 -12.31 6.05
C VAL A 74 -4.60 -12.05 6.79
N PRO A 75 -5.04 -12.96 7.68
CA PRO A 75 -6.27 -12.77 8.44
C PRO A 75 -6.25 -11.48 9.26
N ALA A 76 -7.32 -10.70 9.18
CA ALA A 76 -7.48 -9.44 9.92
C ALA A 76 -6.33 -8.43 9.78
N ASP A 77 -5.55 -8.50 8.70
CA ASP A 77 -4.33 -7.71 8.48
C ASP A 77 -3.26 -7.90 9.59
N ASP A 78 -3.32 -9.03 10.32
CA ASP A 78 -2.39 -9.36 11.41
C ASP A 78 -1.19 -10.16 10.87
N LEU A 79 -0.08 -9.47 10.63
CA LEU A 79 1.18 -10.08 10.20
C LEU A 79 1.82 -10.99 11.27
N THR A 80 1.31 -10.98 12.51
CA THR A 80 1.77 -11.87 13.60
C THR A 80 0.98 -13.18 13.66
N ASP A 81 -0.02 -13.35 12.79
CA ASP A 81 -0.73 -14.61 12.62
C ASP A 81 0.25 -15.75 12.29
N PRO A 82 0.15 -16.92 12.97
CA PRO A 82 1.07 -18.03 12.74
C PRO A 82 1.20 -18.47 11.28
N ALA A 83 0.10 -18.44 10.51
CA ALA A 83 0.12 -18.81 9.11
C ALA A 83 0.92 -17.79 8.27
N ALA A 84 0.75 -16.49 8.54
CA ALA A 84 1.50 -15.44 7.89
C ALA A 84 2.99 -15.54 8.23
N VAL A 85 3.33 -15.65 9.52
CA VAL A 85 4.73 -15.75 10.00
C VAL A 85 5.42 -16.96 9.37
N GLN A 86 4.79 -18.13 9.38
CA GLN A 86 5.38 -19.34 8.78
C GLN A 86 5.58 -19.18 7.27
N THR A 87 4.59 -18.66 6.55
CA THR A 87 4.71 -18.44 5.11
C THR A 87 5.85 -17.47 4.79
N PHE A 88 5.90 -16.32 5.46
CA PHE A 88 6.94 -15.31 5.21
C PHE A 88 8.36 -15.79 5.52
N SER A 89 8.51 -16.74 6.45
CA SER A 89 9.83 -17.32 6.76
C SER A 89 10.47 -18.03 5.58
N HIS A 90 9.66 -18.64 4.71
CA HIS A 90 10.11 -19.35 3.51
C HIS A 90 10.37 -18.43 2.31
N LEU A 91 9.73 -17.24 2.27
CA LEU A 91 9.84 -16.36 1.13
C LEU A 91 11.19 -15.62 1.07
N SER A 92 11.75 -15.49 -0.12
CA SER A 92 12.94 -14.67 -0.39
C SER A 92 12.61 -13.18 -0.39
N THR A 93 11.41 -12.82 -0.84
CA THR A 93 10.92 -11.43 -0.92
C THR A 93 9.46 -11.41 -0.51
N SER A 94 9.08 -10.44 0.31
CA SER A 94 7.70 -10.17 0.68
C SER A 94 7.30 -8.75 0.29
N ILE A 95 6.15 -8.61 -0.37
CA ILE A 95 5.54 -7.33 -0.73
C ILE A 95 4.23 -7.24 0.03
N VAL A 96 4.15 -6.31 0.98
CA VAL A 96 2.99 -6.10 1.84
C VAL A 96 2.13 -4.98 1.26
N LEU A 97 0.85 -5.28 0.97
CA LEU A 97 -0.14 -4.30 0.55
C LEU A 97 -0.85 -3.72 1.77
N SER A 98 -0.98 -2.40 1.81
CA SER A 98 -1.54 -1.66 2.95
C SER A 98 -2.83 -0.96 2.57
N ARG A 99 -3.92 -1.21 3.33
CA ARG A 99 -5.20 -0.48 3.19
C ARG A 99 -5.05 0.99 3.54
N LYS A 100 -4.19 1.31 4.52
CA LYS A 100 -3.88 2.70 4.89
C LYS A 100 -3.30 3.46 3.70
N ARG A 101 -2.31 2.89 2.99
CA ARG A 101 -1.72 3.50 1.79
C ARG A 101 -2.75 3.68 0.68
N ALA A 102 -3.63 2.69 0.48
CA ALA A 102 -4.71 2.79 -0.50
C ALA A 102 -5.68 3.93 -0.16
N SER A 103 -6.07 4.10 1.11
CA SER A 103 -6.95 5.20 1.55
C SER A 103 -6.30 6.58 1.41
N GLU A 104 -4.97 6.67 1.50
CA GLU A 104 -4.18 7.88 1.25
C GLU A 104 -4.01 8.17 -0.25
N GLY A 105 -4.52 7.28 -1.13
CA GLY A 105 -4.40 7.40 -2.59
C GLY A 105 -3.00 7.09 -3.13
N LEU A 106 -2.16 6.40 -2.36
CA LEU A 106 -0.81 6.03 -2.77
C LEU A 106 -0.83 4.67 -3.48
N PHE A 107 -0.68 4.65 -4.78
CA PHE A 107 -0.69 3.43 -5.59
C PHE A 107 0.62 3.27 -6.39
N PRO A 108 1.22 2.04 -6.42
CA PRO A 108 0.78 0.82 -5.71
C PRO A 108 0.76 1.01 -4.20
N ALA A 109 -0.25 0.44 -3.53
CA ALA A 109 -0.48 0.62 -2.09
C ALA A 109 0.45 -0.29 -1.26
N ILE A 110 1.75 -0.22 -1.50
CA ILE A 110 2.78 -1.04 -0.86
C ILE A 110 3.24 -0.38 0.44
N ASP A 111 3.30 -1.16 1.51
CA ASP A 111 3.98 -0.75 2.73
C ASP A 111 5.49 -0.94 2.56
N LEU A 112 6.20 0.18 2.42
CA LEU A 112 7.64 0.19 2.15
C LEU A 112 8.49 -0.25 3.36
N LEU A 113 7.96 -0.14 4.57
CA LEU A 113 8.68 -0.53 5.80
C LEU A 113 8.47 -2.01 6.12
N GLN A 114 7.27 -2.53 5.90
CA GLN A 114 6.95 -3.94 6.17
C GLN A 114 7.35 -4.88 5.02
N SER A 115 7.49 -4.37 3.81
CA SER A 115 8.00 -5.14 2.68
C SER A 115 9.50 -5.35 2.81
N SER A 116 9.99 -6.55 2.47
CA SER A 116 11.40 -6.90 2.61
C SER A 116 11.88 -7.87 1.53
N SER A 117 13.19 -7.91 1.30
CA SER A 117 13.82 -8.88 0.42
C SER A 117 15.16 -9.33 0.99
N LYS A 118 15.33 -10.65 1.16
CA LYS A 118 16.61 -11.28 1.52
C LYS A 118 17.66 -11.13 0.40
N MET A 119 17.18 -10.89 -0.84
CA MET A 119 18.02 -10.72 -2.03
C MET A 119 18.56 -9.28 -2.18
N ALA A 120 18.05 -8.32 -1.40
CA ALA A 120 18.52 -6.92 -1.44
C ALA A 120 19.85 -6.76 -0.69
N THR A 121 20.91 -7.39 -1.20
CA THR A 121 22.28 -7.32 -0.68
C THR A 121 23.22 -6.65 -1.68
N PRO A 122 24.33 -6.02 -1.25
CA PRO A 122 25.27 -5.35 -2.17
C PRO A 122 25.75 -6.23 -3.30
N GLY A 123 25.99 -7.53 -3.02
CA GLY A 123 26.47 -8.49 -4.03
C GLY A 123 25.47 -8.83 -5.13
N ILE A 124 24.18 -8.58 -4.92
CA ILE A 124 23.10 -8.87 -5.88
C ILE A 124 22.61 -7.60 -6.56
N VAL A 125 22.25 -6.58 -5.77
CA VAL A 125 21.64 -5.35 -6.29
C VAL A 125 22.66 -4.24 -6.57
N GLY A 126 23.89 -4.38 -6.11
CA GLY A 126 24.96 -3.39 -6.19
C GLY A 126 24.89 -2.37 -5.04
N ASP A 127 26.04 -1.77 -4.73
CA ASP A 127 26.20 -0.86 -3.56
C ASP A 127 25.28 0.35 -3.64
N ARG A 128 25.14 0.98 -4.81
CA ARG A 128 24.30 2.17 -5.00
C ARG A 128 22.84 1.88 -4.62
N HIS A 129 22.28 0.82 -5.16
CA HIS A 129 20.89 0.44 -4.90
C HIS A 129 20.70 0.10 -3.42
N TYR A 130 21.60 -0.70 -2.85
CA TYR A 130 21.54 -1.11 -1.46
C TYR A 130 21.58 0.09 -0.49
N LEU A 131 22.58 0.97 -0.65
CA LEU A 131 22.73 2.15 0.22
C LEU A 131 21.55 3.11 0.11
N LEU A 132 21.08 3.35 -1.13
CA LEU A 132 19.92 4.20 -1.36
C LEU A 132 18.64 3.62 -0.73
N ALA A 133 18.41 2.31 -0.86
CA ALA A 133 17.28 1.64 -0.23
C ALA A 133 17.32 1.76 1.29
N GLN A 134 18.50 1.62 1.91
CA GLN A 134 18.68 1.82 3.34
C GLN A 134 18.37 3.25 3.78
N GLU A 135 18.84 4.25 3.03
CA GLU A 135 18.57 5.66 3.33
C GLU A 135 17.08 6.02 3.20
N ILE A 136 16.42 5.50 2.15
CA ILE A 136 14.97 5.66 1.97
C ILE A 136 14.21 5.06 3.16
N ARG A 137 14.50 3.81 3.52
CA ARG A 137 13.85 3.12 4.65
C ARG A 137 14.06 3.88 5.96
N ARG A 138 15.28 4.37 6.22
CA ARG A 138 15.58 5.17 7.39
C ARG A 138 14.77 6.47 7.42
N THR A 139 14.71 7.18 6.31
CA THR A 139 13.95 8.44 6.19
C THR A 139 12.45 8.21 6.41
N LEU A 140 11.89 7.15 5.83
CA LEU A 140 10.48 6.79 6.00
C LEU A 140 10.17 6.32 7.43
N ALA A 141 11.05 5.56 8.08
CA ALA A 141 10.88 5.13 9.46
C ALA A 141 10.88 6.33 10.42
N GLN A 142 11.84 7.24 10.28
CA GLN A 142 11.87 8.48 11.05
C GLN A 142 10.61 9.34 10.83
N TYR A 143 10.09 9.37 9.60
CA TYR A 143 8.84 10.08 9.32
C TYR A 143 7.64 9.42 10.00
N GLU A 144 7.56 8.09 10.03
CA GLU A 144 6.46 7.39 10.71
C GLU A 144 6.46 7.71 12.21
N ASP A 145 7.63 7.74 12.86
CA ASP A 145 7.79 8.13 14.27
C ASP A 145 7.35 9.59 14.53
N LEU A 146 7.55 10.47 13.56
CA LEU A 146 7.17 11.89 13.66
C LEU A 146 5.68 12.15 13.37
N LYS A 147 4.96 11.22 12.74
CA LYS A 147 3.54 11.42 12.35
C LYS A 147 2.64 11.72 13.53
N ASP A 148 2.82 11.03 14.65
CA ASP A 148 2.01 11.24 15.86
C ASP A 148 2.30 12.61 16.48
N ILE A 149 3.56 13.02 16.47
CA ILE A 149 3.98 14.35 16.96
C ILE A 149 3.38 15.44 16.08
N ILE A 150 3.41 15.27 14.75
CA ILE A 150 2.82 16.22 13.80
C ILE A 150 1.30 16.32 13.99
N ALA A 151 0.62 15.19 14.24
CA ALA A 151 -0.82 15.15 14.45
C ALA A 151 -1.23 15.89 15.73
N MET A 152 -0.41 15.84 16.79
CA MET A 152 -0.70 16.48 18.07
C MET A 152 -0.28 17.94 18.15
N LEU A 153 0.91 18.28 17.64
CA LEU A 153 1.55 19.58 17.85
C LEU A 153 1.65 20.44 16.57
N GLY A 154 1.45 19.83 15.42
CA GLY A 154 1.63 20.48 14.13
C GLY A 154 3.08 20.47 13.63
N LEU A 155 3.25 20.69 12.33
CA LEU A 155 4.55 20.65 11.64
C LEU A 155 5.51 21.77 12.13
N GLU A 156 4.95 22.90 12.54
CA GLU A 156 5.70 24.10 12.94
C GLU A 156 6.51 23.89 14.24
N GLN A 157 6.09 22.94 15.07
CA GLN A 157 6.76 22.64 16.35
C GLN A 157 7.95 21.69 16.22
N LEU A 158 8.15 21.10 15.05
CA LEU A 158 9.28 20.21 14.81
C LEU A 158 10.59 20.99 14.70
N ALA A 159 11.69 20.37 15.12
CA ALA A 159 13.03 20.87 14.88
C ALA A 159 13.31 21.03 13.37
N PRO A 160 14.17 21.99 12.98
CA PRO A 160 14.46 22.21 11.56
C PRO A 160 14.95 20.95 10.82
N GLU A 161 15.70 20.08 11.48
CA GLU A 161 16.18 18.82 10.89
C GLU A 161 15.05 17.84 10.66
N ASP A 162 14.13 17.70 11.63
CA ASP A 162 12.97 16.82 11.50
C ASP A 162 12.02 17.29 10.39
N ARG A 163 11.86 18.62 10.22
CA ARG A 163 11.08 19.17 9.08
C ARG A 163 11.68 18.79 7.73
N LYS A 164 13.03 18.73 7.63
CA LYS A 164 13.68 18.24 6.39
C LYS A 164 13.38 16.77 6.14
N VAL A 165 13.46 15.94 7.19
CA VAL A 165 13.13 14.51 7.10
C VAL A 165 11.69 14.32 6.62
N VAL A 166 10.73 15.02 7.23
CA VAL A 166 9.32 14.98 6.84
C VAL A 166 9.13 15.42 5.39
N ALA A 167 9.78 16.50 4.97
CA ALA A 167 9.69 17.02 3.61
C ALA A 167 10.25 16.03 2.57
N ARG A 168 11.38 15.37 2.85
CA ARG A 168 11.95 14.31 2.00
C ARG A 168 11.04 13.08 1.95
N ALA A 169 10.58 12.60 3.11
CA ALA A 169 9.74 11.42 3.22
C ALA A 169 8.43 11.58 2.43
N ARG A 170 7.71 12.69 2.57
CA ARG A 170 6.49 12.98 1.83
C ARG A 170 6.72 13.01 0.32
N ARG A 171 7.85 13.58 -0.12
CA ARG A 171 8.23 13.60 -1.54
C ARG A 171 8.55 12.21 -2.05
N LEU A 172 9.27 11.39 -1.27
CA LEU A 172 9.53 9.98 -1.60
C LEU A 172 8.24 9.18 -1.69
N GLU A 173 7.32 9.30 -0.73
CA GLU A 173 6.03 8.62 -0.77
C GLU A 173 5.23 8.98 -2.03
N ARG A 174 5.24 10.24 -2.44
CA ARG A 174 4.57 10.68 -3.67
C ARG A 174 5.28 10.20 -4.93
N PHE A 175 6.60 10.29 -4.99
CA PHE A 175 7.39 9.86 -6.14
C PHE A 175 7.31 8.35 -6.38
N LEU A 176 7.25 7.53 -5.33
CA LEU A 176 7.13 6.08 -5.42
C LEU A 176 5.71 5.61 -5.79
N THR A 177 4.81 6.54 -6.15
CA THR A 177 3.51 6.21 -6.76
C THR A 177 3.64 6.13 -8.28
N GLN A 178 2.86 5.24 -8.89
CA GLN A 178 2.91 5.00 -10.32
C GLN A 178 1.52 4.66 -10.87
N PRO A 179 1.07 5.27 -11.98
CA PRO A 179 -0.18 4.89 -12.62
C PRO A 179 -0.01 3.58 -13.38
N PHE A 180 -0.99 2.67 -13.21
CA PHE A 180 -1.02 1.40 -13.92
C PHE A 180 -1.78 1.53 -15.25
N PHE A 181 -1.34 0.77 -16.26
CA PHE A 181 -2.06 0.65 -17.54
C PHE A 181 -3.47 0.08 -17.36
N ALA A 182 -3.64 -0.89 -16.43
CA ALA A 182 -4.92 -1.52 -16.15
C ALA A 182 -5.96 -0.55 -15.54
N THR A 183 -5.52 0.52 -14.89
CA THR A 183 -6.41 1.50 -14.24
C THR A 183 -6.65 2.76 -15.07
N GLU A 184 -6.08 2.87 -16.27
CA GLU A 184 -6.14 4.05 -17.13
C GLU A 184 -7.58 4.46 -17.44
N GLN A 185 -8.46 3.48 -17.72
CA GLN A 185 -9.88 3.73 -18.02
C GLN A 185 -10.67 4.33 -16.84
N PHE A 186 -10.25 4.05 -15.60
CA PHE A 186 -10.92 4.49 -14.38
C PHE A 186 -10.33 5.79 -13.83
N SER A 187 -9.01 5.92 -13.89
CA SER A 187 -8.28 7.06 -13.32
C SER A 187 -8.14 8.24 -14.29
N GLY A 188 -8.27 7.99 -15.60
CA GLY A 188 -7.97 8.97 -16.64
C GLY A 188 -6.47 9.31 -16.73
N ILE A 189 -5.60 8.62 -15.99
CA ILE A 189 -4.16 8.82 -15.99
C ILE A 189 -3.52 7.70 -16.80
N LYS A 190 -2.76 8.07 -17.83
CA LYS A 190 -2.06 7.11 -18.69
C LYS A 190 -1.05 6.30 -17.88
N GLY A 191 -1.09 4.97 -18.03
CA GLY A 191 -0.15 4.06 -17.40
C GLY A 191 1.30 4.35 -17.80
N LYS A 192 2.25 4.11 -16.90
CA LYS A 192 3.68 4.36 -17.11
C LYS A 192 4.50 3.16 -16.69
N LEU A 193 5.49 2.82 -17.50
CA LEU A 193 6.55 1.88 -17.16
C LEU A 193 7.78 2.70 -16.75
N VAL A 194 8.23 2.51 -15.51
CA VAL A 194 9.38 3.23 -14.95
C VAL A 194 10.54 2.25 -14.82
N SER A 195 11.70 2.62 -15.33
CA SER A 195 12.90 1.80 -15.18
C SER A 195 13.43 1.86 -13.74
N LEU A 196 14.12 0.79 -13.31
CA LEU A 196 14.81 0.79 -12.01
C LEU A 196 15.80 1.96 -11.90
N LYS A 197 16.50 2.27 -13.00
CA LYS A 197 17.44 3.40 -13.05
C LYS A 197 16.74 4.71 -12.77
N ASP A 198 15.62 4.99 -13.44
CA ASP A 198 14.86 6.24 -13.25
C ASP A 198 14.30 6.36 -11.82
N SER A 199 13.88 5.23 -11.24
CA SER A 199 13.42 5.18 -9.85
C SER A 199 14.55 5.50 -8.86
N LEU A 200 15.74 4.90 -9.04
CA LEU A 200 16.90 5.16 -8.20
C LEU A 200 17.41 6.60 -8.36
N ASP A 201 17.52 7.09 -9.60
CA ASP A 201 17.94 8.46 -9.88
C ASP A 201 16.98 9.47 -9.25
N GLY A 202 15.69 9.24 -9.34
CA GLY A 202 14.67 10.10 -8.74
C GLY A 202 14.72 10.13 -7.22
N CYS A 203 14.82 8.96 -6.58
CA CYS A 203 14.94 8.88 -5.13
C CYS A 203 16.21 9.57 -4.61
N GLU A 204 17.36 9.36 -5.27
CA GLU A 204 18.62 9.98 -4.89
C GLU A 204 18.56 11.51 -4.98
N ARG A 205 17.95 12.05 -6.02
CA ARG A 205 17.79 13.50 -6.21
C ARG A 205 16.83 14.12 -5.19
N ILE A 206 15.79 13.38 -4.78
CA ILE A 206 14.88 13.82 -3.71
C ILE A 206 15.62 13.86 -2.37
N LEU A 207 16.41 12.83 -2.04
CA LEU A 207 17.21 12.78 -0.82
C LEU A 207 18.28 13.89 -0.75
N ARG A 208 18.78 14.34 -1.90
CA ARG A 208 19.70 15.48 -2.02
C ARG A 208 19.01 16.86 -2.00
N ASP A 209 17.70 16.91 -1.71
CA ASP A 209 16.88 18.13 -1.65
C ASP A 209 16.76 18.92 -2.98
N GLU A 210 17.04 18.30 -4.14
CA GLU A 210 16.91 18.98 -5.45
C GLU A 210 15.46 19.44 -5.75
N PHE A 211 14.48 18.77 -5.15
CA PHE A 211 13.05 19.05 -5.35
C PHE A 211 12.39 19.75 -4.15
N LYS A 212 13.18 20.35 -3.24
CA LYS A 212 12.64 21.01 -2.04
C LYS A 212 11.66 22.15 -2.34
N ASP A 213 11.88 22.88 -3.44
CA ASP A 213 11.08 24.04 -3.84
C ASP A 213 9.88 23.66 -4.74
N TYR A 214 9.74 22.36 -5.08
CA TYR A 214 8.63 21.86 -5.87
C TYR A 214 7.49 21.40 -4.97
N PRO A 215 6.21 21.61 -5.38
CA PRO A 215 5.07 21.12 -4.62
C PRO A 215 5.06 19.58 -4.61
N GLU A 216 4.70 18.97 -3.49
CA GLU A 216 4.63 17.50 -3.35
C GLU A 216 3.72 16.86 -4.40
N SER A 217 2.65 17.56 -4.81
CA SER A 217 1.71 17.11 -5.85
C SER A 217 2.35 16.93 -7.22
N ALA A 218 3.45 17.64 -7.51
CA ALA A 218 4.15 17.49 -8.78
C ALA A 218 4.86 16.13 -8.89
N LEU A 219 5.19 15.50 -7.75
CA LEU A 219 5.86 14.20 -7.68
C LEU A 219 4.88 13.01 -7.67
N TYR A 220 3.57 13.28 -7.60
CA TYR A 220 2.55 12.24 -7.51
C TYR A 220 2.19 11.69 -8.90
N MET A 221 2.16 10.36 -9.04
CA MET A 221 1.80 9.64 -10.27
C MET A 221 2.59 10.12 -11.50
N ILE A 222 3.89 10.26 -11.34
CA ILE A 222 4.84 10.50 -12.43
C ILE A 222 5.66 9.25 -12.73
N GLY A 223 6.35 9.24 -13.87
CA GLY A 223 7.34 8.22 -14.20
C GLY A 223 8.73 8.66 -13.77
N ALA A 224 9.52 9.21 -14.70
CA ALA A 224 10.84 9.76 -14.41
C ALA A 224 10.71 11.07 -13.61
N ILE A 225 11.70 11.34 -12.74
CA ILE A 225 11.69 12.49 -11.83
C ILE A 225 11.61 13.86 -12.56
N ASP A 226 12.13 13.96 -13.80
CA ASP A 226 12.12 15.20 -14.57
C ASP A 226 10.70 15.61 -15.01
N GLU A 227 9.74 14.69 -15.06
CA GLU A 227 8.33 15.02 -15.31
C GLU A 227 7.75 15.93 -14.21
N ALA A 228 8.30 15.90 -12.99
CA ALA A 228 7.89 16.79 -11.91
C ALA A 228 8.10 18.27 -12.28
N LYS A 229 9.15 18.58 -13.04
CA LYS A 229 9.44 19.93 -13.51
C LYS A 229 8.39 20.43 -14.52
N GLU A 230 7.97 19.55 -15.42
CA GLU A 230 6.93 19.84 -16.41
C GLU A 230 5.57 20.02 -15.75
N LYS A 231 5.22 19.12 -14.83
CA LYS A 231 3.96 19.15 -14.07
C LYS A 231 3.87 20.39 -13.17
N ALA A 232 4.98 20.81 -12.55
CA ALA A 232 5.03 22.04 -11.77
C ALA A 232 4.87 23.31 -12.61
N LYS A 233 5.36 23.32 -13.86
CA LYS A 233 5.15 24.43 -14.79
C LYS A 233 3.70 24.52 -15.26
N ALA A 234 3.07 23.37 -15.55
CA ALA A 234 1.67 23.30 -15.96
C ALA A 234 0.68 23.68 -14.85
N GLY A 235 1.05 23.48 -13.58
CA GLY A 235 0.23 23.82 -12.41
C GLY A 235 0.33 25.27 -11.92
N LYS A 236 1.20 26.11 -12.51
CA LYS A 236 1.18 27.56 -12.22
C LYS A 236 0.05 28.19 -13.00
N PRO A 237 -0.95 28.87 -12.34
CA PRO A 237 -1.93 29.65 -13.07
C PRO A 237 -1.18 30.70 -13.85
N ALA A 238 -1.43 30.76 -15.16
CA ALA A 238 -0.91 31.83 -16.02
C ALA A 238 -1.26 33.17 -15.38
N ALA A 239 -0.25 34.00 -15.08
CA ALA A 239 -0.44 35.35 -14.64
C ALA A 239 -1.30 36.05 -15.70
N LYS A 240 -2.48 36.55 -15.30
CA LYS A 240 -3.32 37.37 -16.16
C LYS A 240 -2.52 38.61 -16.51
N PRO A 241 -2.48 39.02 -17.77
CA PRO A 241 -1.92 40.31 -18.11
C PRO A 241 -2.83 41.40 -17.52
N ASP A 242 -2.21 42.34 -16.83
CA ASP A 242 -2.84 43.58 -16.37
C ASP A 242 -3.49 44.30 -17.53
N SER A 243 -4.80 44.38 -17.58
CA SER A 243 -5.55 45.31 -18.36
C SER A 243 -6.13 46.37 -17.42
N LYS A 244 -5.40 47.49 -17.27
CA LYS A 244 -5.98 48.77 -16.86
C LYS A 244 -6.99 49.17 -17.91
N THR A 245 -8.23 49.33 -17.57
CA THR A 245 -9.15 50.30 -18.18
C THR A 245 -10.13 50.80 -17.14
N GLU A 246 -10.26 52.12 -17.15
CA GLU A 246 -10.86 52.97 -16.17
C GLU A 246 -12.39 52.87 -16.07
N ALA A 247 -12.83 53.40 -14.95
CA ALA A 247 -14.19 53.53 -14.44
C ALA A 247 -15.15 54.32 -15.38
N LYS A 248 -16.43 54.01 -15.26
CA LYS A 248 -17.50 55.00 -15.04
C LYS A 248 -18.90 54.33 -14.94
N GLY A 249 -19.64 54.71 -13.93
CA GLY A 249 -21.10 54.82 -14.03
C GLY A 249 -21.94 53.82 -13.24
N ASP A 250 -22.27 54.15 -12.00
CA ASP A 250 -23.54 53.73 -11.33
C ASP A 250 -24.77 54.21 -12.12
N PRO A 251 -25.92 53.57 -12.08
CA PRO A 251 -26.87 53.83 -11.00
C PRO A 251 -27.69 52.60 -10.50
N GLN A 252 -28.04 52.74 -9.25
CA GLN A 252 -29.08 52.01 -8.46
C GLN A 252 -30.53 52.30 -8.95
N PRO A 253 -31.57 51.78 -8.26
CA PRO A 253 -32.10 50.39 -8.14
C PRO A 253 -33.58 50.29 -8.57
N THR A 254 -34.10 49.12 -8.78
CA THR A 254 -35.54 48.90 -8.63
C THR A 254 -35.85 47.52 -8.04
N ALA A 255 -36.80 47.57 -7.13
CA ALA A 255 -37.29 46.49 -6.28
C ALA A 255 -38.31 45.57 -6.98
N ASP A 256 -38.61 44.51 -6.22
CA ASP A 256 -39.85 43.67 -6.22
C ASP A 256 -39.87 42.42 -7.11
N SER A 257 -39.82 41.26 -6.48
CA SER A 257 -41.03 40.49 -6.20
C SER A 257 -40.74 39.21 -5.42
N LYS A 258 -41.53 39.02 -4.39
CA LYS A 258 -41.67 37.84 -3.52
C LYS A 258 -42.11 36.61 -4.30
N ALA A 259 -41.49 35.45 -4.01
CA ALA A 259 -42.23 34.20 -3.99
C ALA A 259 -41.65 33.28 -2.91
N ARG A 260 -42.51 32.98 -2.00
CA ARG A 260 -42.44 32.15 -0.82
C ARG A 260 -42.60 30.69 -1.24
N SER A 261 -41.74 29.79 -0.80
CA SER A 261 -42.03 28.36 -0.76
C SER A 261 -41.55 27.76 0.56
N GLU A 262 -42.48 27.11 1.22
CA GLU A 262 -42.45 26.51 2.56
C GLU A 262 -41.52 25.28 2.63
N PRO A 263 -41.06 24.92 3.84
CA PRO A 263 -40.23 23.74 4.04
C PRO A 263 -41.06 22.45 4.22
N GLN A 264 -40.69 21.38 3.57
CA GLN A 264 -41.25 20.04 3.77
C GLN A 264 -40.68 19.37 5.03
N PRO A 265 -41.49 18.55 5.75
CA PRO A 265 -41.14 17.97 7.03
C PRO A 265 -40.25 16.69 6.88
N LYS A 266 -39.39 16.48 7.89
CA LYS A 266 -38.56 15.29 8.09
C LYS A 266 -39.41 14.04 8.36
N PRO A 267 -39.06 12.86 7.89
CA PRO A 267 -39.68 11.61 8.31
C PRO A 267 -39.21 11.16 9.70
N GLU A 268 -40.17 10.75 10.53
CA GLU A 268 -39.99 10.16 11.85
C GLU A 268 -39.34 8.77 11.83
N PRO A 269 -38.64 8.36 12.91
CA PRO A 269 -38.01 7.06 12.99
C PRO A 269 -39.04 5.96 13.37
N LYS A 270 -38.97 4.83 12.66
CA LYS A 270 -39.75 3.62 12.94
C LYS A 270 -39.30 2.94 14.24
N PRO A 271 -40.22 2.33 15.03
CA PRO A 271 -39.91 1.68 16.29
C PRO A 271 -39.21 0.33 16.09
N LYS A 272 -38.32 0.00 17.03
CA LYS A 272 -37.63 -1.31 17.16
C LYS A 272 -38.64 -2.38 17.62
N PRO A 273 -38.47 -3.66 17.18
CA PRO A 273 -39.24 -4.75 17.76
C PRO A 273 -38.70 -5.12 19.15
N GLU A 274 -39.63 -5.28 20.08
CA GLU A 274 -39.44 -5.80 21.43
C GLU A 274 -38.97 -7.28 21.36
N VAL A 275 -38.01 -7.59 22.19
CA VAL A 275 -37.54 -8.98 22.42
C VAL A 275 -38.33 -9.50 23.63
N GLU A 276 -39.18 -10.47 23.37
CA GLU A 276 -39.95 -11.20 24.38
C GLU A 276 -39.01 -12.17 25.14
N HIS A 277 -38.89 -11.95 26.43
CA HIS A 277 -38.26 -12.87 27.38
C HIS A 277 -39.26 -13.99 27.69
N ALA A 278 -38.95 -15.21 27.24
CA ALA A 278 -39.62 -16.40 27.77
C ALA A 278 -38.77 -17.00 28.91
N ALA A 279 -39.39 -17.06 30.05
CA ALA A 279 -38.82 -17.48 31.30
C ALA A 279 -38.72 -19.02 31.40
N ALA A 280 -37.79 -19.39 32.24
CA ALA A 280 -37.44 -20.69 32.82
C ALA A 280 -38.55 -21.70 33.00
N GLY A 281 -38.24 -22.95 32.78
CA GLY A 281 -38.89 -24.15 33.34
C GLY A 281 -37.82 -25.18 33.71
N ALA A 282 -37.53 -25.23 35.01
CA ALA A 282 -36.78 -26.35 35.62
C ALA A 282 -37.70 -27.55 35.71
N HIS A 283 -37.19 -28.73 35.39
CA HIS A 283 -37.64 -29.96 35.99
C HIS A 283 -36.50 -30.98 36.05
N GLU A 284 -36.28 -31.45 37.31
CA GLU A 284 -35.55 -32.62 37.73
C GLU A 284 -36.08 -33.91 37.08
N SER A 285 -35.22 -34.77 36.70
CA SER A 285 -35.17 -36.22 37.05
C SER A 285 -33.88 -36.81 36.50
#